data_f88abe515b36420a393dbcb0a237e506
#
_entry.id   f88abe515b36420a393dbcb0a237e506
#
_cell.length_a   1.000
_cell.length_b   1.000
_cell.length_c   1.000
_cell.angle_alpha   90.00
_cell.angle_beta   90.00
_cell.angle_gamma   90.00
#
_symmetry.space_group_name_H-M   'P 1'
#
loop_
_entity.id
_entity.type
_entity.pdbx_description
1 polymer ?
#
loop_
_entity_poly.entity_id
_entity_poly.type
_entity_poly.pdbx_seq_one_letter_code
_entity_poly.pdbx_strand_id
1 'polypeptide(L)'
;MTKLNILDTDFKIKFDGEKHQIDANLLVNNLIHTTSIIQEINRNFDSGKKIDIQIKALEKGSFLIHIDLIESAFDNLKNLLTRDNIELAGSVIGAFVGLIELKKFLKGKEEKSIEKSGNKVKITNQDGQVLYVENFVQNIYNNNTIVKDALSQSFETLENDNSITGYEITDRN
;
A
#
# COMPACT_ATOMS: atom_id res chain seq x y z
N MET A 1 6.90 13.34 -3.78
CA MET A 1 5.72 12.95 -2.95
C MET A 1 4.50 12.96 -3.84
N THR A 2 4.09 11.79 -4.31
CA THR A 2 2.93 11.66 -5.21
C THR A 2 1.68 11.92 -4.37
N LYS A 3 0.91 12.96 -4.71
CA LYS A 3 -0.40 13.19 -4.10
C LYS A 3 -1.37 12.21 -4.74
N LEU A 4 -1.62 11.08 -4.09
CA LEU A 4 -2.74 10.22 -4.47
C LEU A 4 -4.05 10.99 -4.30
N ASN A 5 -4.86 10.94 -5.35
CA ASN A 5 -6.18 11.52 -5.32
C ASN A 5 -7.12 10.54 -4.60
N ILE A 6 -7.92 11.05 -3.69
CA ILE A 6 -8.93 10.26 -2.95
C ILE A 6 -9.94 9.55 -3.89
N LEU A 7 -9.99 9.94 -5.16
CA LEU A 7 -10.84 9.35 -6.19
C LEU A 7 -10.16 8.22 -6.98
N ASP A 8 -8.89 7.89 -6.68
CA ASP A 8 -8.20 6.80 -7.35
C ASP A 8 -8.70 5.45 -6.83
N THR A 9 -9.10 4.58 -7.75
CA THR A 9 -9.54 3.22 -7.46
C THR A 9 -8.47 2.19 -7.82
N ASP A 10 -7.36 2.65 -8.36
CA ASP A 10 -6.27 1.84 -8.86
C ASP A 10 -4.90 2.46 -8.57
N PHE A 11 -3.89 1.63 -8.54
CA PHE A 11 -2.49 2.05 -8.39
C PHE A 11 -1.57 1.06 -9.11
N LYS A 12 -0.33 1.45 -9.28
CA LYS A 12 0.68 0.63 -9.93
C LYS A 12 1.80 0.31 -8.95
N ILE A 13 2.25 -0.94 -8.96
CA ILE A 13 3.48 -1.36 -8.28
C ILE A 13 4.56 -1.51 -9.34
N LYS A 14 5.64 -0.78 -9.17
CA LYS A 14 6.79 -0.84 -10.04
C LYS A 14 7.97 -1.47 -9.30
N PHE A 15 8.57 -2.46 -9.91
CA PHE A 15 9.82 -3.04 -9.47
C PHE A 15 10.93 -2.53 -10.39
N ASP A 16 11.87 -1.81 -9.82
CA ASP A 16 13.06 -1.34 -10.55
C ASP A 16 14.16 -2.40 -10.47
N GLY A 17 14.82 -2.65 -11.60
CA GLY A 17 15.92 -3.62 -11.68
C GLY A 17 16.63 -3.55 -13.02
N GLU A 18 17.86 -4.05 -13.07
CA GLU A 18 18.68 -4.06 -14.29
C GLU A 18 18.20 -5.08 -15.33
N LYS A 19 17.46 -6.09 -14.91
CA LYS A 19 16.96 -7.15 -15.77
C LYS A 19 15.48 -6.97 -16.01
N HIS A 20 15.06 -7.14 -17.26
CA HIS A 20 13.64 -7.21 -17.64
C HIS A 20 12.99 -8.54 -17.18
N GLN A 21 13.34 -9.02 -16.00
CA GLN A 21 12.88 -10.29 -15.42
C GLN A 21 12.74 -10.10 -13.90
N ILE A 22 11.68 -10.64 -13.35
CA ILE A 22 11.44 -10.71 -11.92
C ILE A 22 11.28 -12.19 -11.52
N ASP A 23 11.81 -12.58 -10.37
CA ASP A 23 11.58 -13.93 -9.85
C ASP A 23 10.08 -14.15 -9.58
N ALA A 24 9.58 -15.29 -10.02
CA ALA A 24 8.14 -15.60 -9.90
C ALA A 24 7.68 -15.71 -8.44
N ASN A 25 8.52 -16.25 -7.55
CA ASN A 25 8.19 -16.37 -6.14
C ASN A 25 8.18 -15.00 -5.45
N LEU A 26 9.14 -14.14 -5.80
CA LEU A 26 9.16 -12.76 -5.32
C LEU A 26 7.90 -12.02 -5.71
N LEU A 27 7.51 -12.12 -6.98
CA LEU A 27 6.30 -11.49 -7.49
C LEU A 27 5.05 -11.98 -6.77
N VAL A 28 4.88 -13.30 -6.69
CA VAL A 28 3.71 -13.93 -6.05
C VAL A 28 3.65 -13.57 -4.56
N ASN A 29 4.76 -13.66 -3.83
CA ASN A 29 4.80 -13.32 -2.41
C ASN A 29 4.46 -11.85 -2.18
N ASN A 30 5.00 -10.94 -2.99
CA ASN A 30 4.70 -9.53 -2.86
C ASN A 30 3.22 -9.22 -3.12
N LEU A 31 2.62 -9.87 -4.11
CA LEU A 31 1.18 -9.73 -4.39
C LEU A 31 0.30 -10.28 -3.26
N ILE A 32 0.67 -11.41 -2.66
CA ILE A 32 -0.03 -11.98 -1.51
C ILE A 32 0.01 -11.01 -0.33
N HIS A 33 1.17 -10.47 -0.01
CA HIS A 33 1.30 -9.51 1.10
C HIS A 33 0.58 -8.20 0.82
N THR A 34 0.66 -7.68 -0.40
CA THR A 34 -0.11 -6.50 -0.84
C THR A 34 -1.60 -6.71 -0.65
N THR A 35 -2.12 -7.86 -1.11
CA THR A 35 -3.53 -8.22 -0.95
C THR A 35 -3.93 -8.29 0.51
N SER A 36 -3.13 -8.93 1.35
CA SER A 36 -3.38 -9.06 2.79
C SER A 36 -3.43 -7.69 3.48
N ILE A 37 -2.48 -6.81 3.18
CA ILE A 37 -2.43 -5.46 3.74
C ILE A 37 -3.68 -4.67 3.34
N ILE A 38 -4.06 -4.67 2.06
CA ILE A 38 -5.23 -3.93 1.56
C ILE A 38 -6.52 -4.44 2.23
N GLN A 39 -6.68 -5.75 2.36
CA GLN A 39 -7.85 -6.32 3.02
C GLN A 39 -7.92 -5.96 4.51
N GLU A 40 -6.78 -5.97 5.21
CA GLU A 40 -6.74 -5.56 6.62
C GLU A 40 -7.00 -4.06 6.79
N ILE A 41 -6.50 -3.21 5.91
CA ILE A 41 -6.83 -1.80 5.89
C ILE A 41 -8.35 -1.62 5.73
N ASN A 42 -8.95 -2.31 4.76
CA ASN A 42 -10.39 -2.23 4.55
C ASN A 42 -11.20 -2.66 5.78
N ARG A 43 -10.77 -3.71 6.48
CA ARG A 43 -11.40 -4.13 7.75
C ARG A 43 -11.30 -3.04 8.83
N ASN A 44 -10.16 -2.34 8.92
CA ASN A 44 -9.97 -1.25 9.89
C ASN A 44 -10.85 -0.04 9.61
N PHE A 45 -11.28 0.18 8.37
CA PHE A 45 -12.25 1.23 8.04
C PHE A 45 -13.68 0.87 8.44
N ASP A 46 -13.96 -0.41 8.77
CA ASP A 46 -15.27 -0.92 9.22
C ASP A 46 -16.46 -0.45 8.34
N SER A 47 -16.20 -0.36 7.05
CA SER A 47 -17.20 0.11 6.07
C SER A 47 -18.33 -0.90 5.84
N GLY A 48 -18.19 -2.15 6.31
CA GLY A 48 -19.06 -3.27 6.01
C GLY A 48 -18.98 -3.73 4.53
N LYS A 49 -18.12 -3.13 3.75
CA LYS A 49 -17.99 -3.37 2.32
C LYS A 49 -16.79 -4.26 2.04
N LYS A 50 -16.90 -5.11 1.03
CA LYS A 50 -15.77 -5.92 0.55
C LYS A 50 -15.07 -5.21 -0.59
N ILE A 51 -13.75 -5.32 -0.62
CA ILE A 51 -12.91 -4.86 -1.73
C ILE A 51 -12.34 -6.09 -2.42
N ASP A 52 -12.61 -6.25 -3.70
CA ASP A 52 -11.95 -7.21 -4.57
C ASP A 52 -10.73 -6.55 -5.20
N ILE A 53 -9.62 -7.28 -5.18
CA ILE A 53 -8.35 -6.82 -5.74
C ILE A 53 -8.16 -7.53 -7.06
N GLN A 54 -8.10 -6.78 -8.15
CA GLN A 54 -7.87 -7.30 -9.48
C GLN A 54 -6.54 -6.80 -10.03
N ILE A 55 -5.81 -7.68 -10.71
CA ILE A 55 -4.59 -7.33 -11.42
C ILE A 55 -4.95 -7.15 -12.89
N LYS A 56 -4.73 -5.96 -13.41
CA LYS A 56 -4.83 -5.68 -14.83
C LYS A 56 -3.64 -6.25 -15.58
N ALA A 57 -3.80 -6.49 -16.88
CA ALA A 57 -2.73 -6.96 -17.75
C ALA A 57 -1.49 -6.06 -17.66
N LEU A 58 -0.33 -6.70 -17.59
CA LEU A 58 0.97 -6.02 -17.52
C LEU A 58 1.22 -5.26 -18.84
N GLU A 59 1.75 -4.05 -18.73
CA GLU A 59 2.18 -3.28 -19.90
C GLU A 59 3.47 -3.89 -20.49
N LYS A 60 3.57 -3.89 -21.82
CA LYS A 60 4.72 -4.46 -22.53
C LYS A 60 6.00 -3.70 -22.21
N GLY A 61 6.96 -4.37 -21.60
CA GLY A 61 8.33 -3.86 -21.39
C GLY A 61 8.63 -3.28 -20.00
N SER A 62 7.71 -3.38 -19.03
CA SER A 62 7.97 -3.01 -17.63
C SER A 62 7.44 -4.04 -16.65
N PHE A 63 8.09 -4.18 -15.49
CA PHE A 63 7.52 -4.88 -14.34
C PHE A 63 6.59 -3.95 -13.56
N LEU A 64 5.59 -3.47 -14.26
CA LEU A 64 4.54 -2.62 -13.73
C LEU A 64 3.28 -3.45 -13.53
N ILE A 65 2.89 -3.63 -12.29
CA ILE A 65 1.66 -4.33 -11.93
C ILE A 65 0.60 -3.30 -11.64
N HIS A 66 -0.49 -3.36 -12.37
CA HIS A 66 -1.64 -2.50 -12.17
C HIS A 66 -2.66 -3.20 -11.30
N ILE A 67 -2.98 -2.62 -10.15
CA ILE A 67 -3.93 -3.16 -9.17
C ILE A 67 -5.16 -2.26 -9.13
N ASP A 68 -6.31 -2.86 -9.38
CA ASP A 68 -7.63 -2.25 -9.23
C ASP A 68 -8.29 -2.69 -7.93
N LEU A 69 -8.84 -1.75 -7.19
CA LEU A 69 -9.70 -2.03 -6.06
C LEU A 69 -11.15 -1.87 -6.47
N ILE A 70 -11.85 -2.99 -6.55
CA ILE A 70 -13.25 -3.04 -6.92
C ILE A 70 -14.06 -3.40 -5.68
N GLU A 71 -15.02 -2.57 -5.34
CA GLU A 71 -15.99 -2.94 -4.33
C GLU A 71 -16.91 -4.02 -4.88
N SER A 72 -16.89 -5.21 -4.29
CA SER A 72 -17.85 -6.25 -4.59
C SER A 72 -19.16 -5.99 -3.84
N ALA A 73 -20.08 -5.30 -4.50
CA ALA A 73 -21.47 -5.33 -4.07
C ALA A 73 -22.08 -6.66 -4.51
N PHE A 74 -22.54 -7.47 -3.57
CA PHE A 74 -23.19 -8.75 -3.84
C PHE A 74 -24.50 -8.64 -4.62
N ASP A 75 -25.02 -7.41 -4.81
CA ASP A 75 -26.26 -7.17 -5.56
C ASP A 75 -26.18 -5.88 -6.39
N ASN A 76 -26.19 -6.07 -7.71
CA ASN A 76 -26.39 -5.07 -8.76
C ASN A 76 -25.15 -4.30 -9.26
N LEU A 77 -24.70 -4.71 -10.42
CA LEU A 77 -23.79 -4.02 -11.34
C LEU A 77 -24.08 -2.53 -11.61
N LYS A 78 -25.19 -1.99 -11.14
CA LYS A 78 -25.60 -0.59 -11.34
C LYS A 78 -25.03 0.38 -10.31
N ASN A 79 -24.49 -0.10 -9.18
CA ASN A 79 -24.02 0.76 -8.08
C ASN A 79 -22.48 0.79 -7.94
N LEU A 80 -21.74 0.21 -8.88
CA LEU A 80 -20.28 0.07 -8.80
C LEU A 80 -19.51 1.40 -8.86
N LEU A 81 -20.16 2.49 -9.24
CA LEU A 81 -19.53 3.81 -9.38
C LEU A 81 -20.21 4.87 -8.51
N THR A 82 -20.61 4.51 -7.31
CA THR A 82 -21.06 5.54 -6.37
C THR A 82 -19.84 6.30 -5.81
N ARG A 83 -20.03 7.58 -5.51
CA ARG A 83 -19.00 8.43 -4.91
C ARG A 83 -18.39 7.80 -3.66
N ASP A 84 -19.22 7.22 -2.79
CA ASP A 84 -18.79 6.60 -1.53
C ASP A 84 -17.86 5.40 -1.75
N ASN A 85 -18.05 4.64 -2.82
CA ASN A 85 -17.22 3.48 -3.17
C ASN A 85 -15.86 3.92 -3.69
N ILE A 86 -15.83 4.97 -4.50
CA ILE A 86 -14.60 5.57 -5.02
C ILE A 86 -13.79 6.17 -3.87
N GLU A 87 -14.45 6.87 -2.94
CA GLU A 87 -13.80 7.47 -1.76
C GLU A 87 -13.22 6.41 -0.83
N LEU A 88 -13.90 5.27 -0.63
CA LEU A 88 -13.38 4.16 0.16
C LEU A 88 -12.14 3.56 -0.49
N ALA A 89 -12.18 3.24 -1.77
CA ALA A 89 -11.03 2.69 -2.49
C ALA A 89 -9.83 3.64 -2.41
N GLY A 90 -10.03 4.94 -2.65
CA GLY A 90 -8.99 5.96 -2.54
C GLY A 90 -8.43 6.08 -1.12
N SER A 91 -9.27 5.94 -0.10
CA SER A 91 -8.82 5.94 1.31
C SER A 91 -7.99 4.70 1.64
N VAL A 92 -8.35 3.52 1.13
CA VAL A 92 -7.59 2.28 1.29
C VAL A 92 -6.24 2.37 0.58
N ILE A 93 -6.20 2.90 -0.64
CA ILE A 93 -4.95 3.13 -1.38
C ILE A 93 -4.06 4.12 -0.62
N GLY A 94 -4.61 5.24 -0.16
CA GLY A 94 -3.88 6.24 0.62
C GLY A 94 -3.28 5.66 1.90
N ALA A 95 -4.02 4.80 2.60
CA ALA A 95 -3.54 4.08 3.78
C ALA A 95 -2.41 3.12 3.42
N PHE A 96 -2.55 2.35 2.35
CA PHE A 96 -1.53 1.42 1.87
C PHE A 96 -0.23 2.13 1.54
N VAL A 97 -0.30 3.21 0.76
CA VAL A 97 0.88 4.04 0.43
C VAL A 97 1.53 4.61 1.68
N GLY A 98 0.73 5.16 2.59
CA GLY A 98 1.24 5.69 3.86
C GLY A 98 1.95 4.65 4.72
N LEU A 99 1.46 3.40 4.74
CA LEU A 99 2.13 2.29 5.43
C LEU A 99 3.46 1.91 4.78
N ILE A 100 3.53 1.88 3.45
CA ILE A 100 4.77 1.63 2.71
C ILE A 100 5.79 2.74 2.95
N GLU A 101 5.36 4.00 2.87
CA GLU A 101 6.22 5.15 3.16
C GLU A 101 6.75 5.13 4.60
N LEU A 102 5.90 4.81 5.57
CA LEU A 102 6.30 4.72 6.98
C LEU A 102 7.31 3.58 7.18
N LYS A 103 7.09 2.41 6.58
CA LYS A 103 8.03 1.28 6.65
C LYS A 103 9.39 1.64 6.07
N LYS A 104 9.42 2.27 4.89
CA LYS A 104 10.65 2.76 4.25
C LYS A 104 11.37 3.81 5.10
N PHE A 105 10.62 4.74 5.68
CA PHE A 105 11.15 5.82 6.50
C PHE A 105 11.80 5.31 7.79
N LEU A 106 11.23 4.30 8.43
CA LEU A 106 11.76 3.71 9.66
C LEU A 106 12.93 2.75 9.42
N LYS A 107 13.11 2.25 8.19
CA LYS A 107 14.21 1.32 7.82
C LYS A 107 14.33 0.12 8.77
N GLY A 108 13.20 -0.45 9.19
CA GLY A 108 13.15 -1.57 10.12
C GLY A 108 13.49 -1.24 11.58
N LYS A 109 13.70 0.03 11.93
CA LYS A 109 13.95 0.49 13.29
C LYS A 109 12.68 1.05 13.91
N GLU A 110 12.66 1.14 15.23
CA GLU A 110 11.61 1.87 15.93
C GLU A 110 11.77 3.38 15.72
N GLU A 111 10.66 4.10 15.85
CA GLU A 111 10.66 5.55 15.85
C GLU A 111 11.42 6.12 17.07
N LYS A 112 12.11 7.24 16.87
CA LYS A 112 12.76 7.97 17.94
C LYS A 112 11.77 8.76 18.79
N SER A 113 10.77 9.37 18.14
CA SER A 113 9.66 10.07 18.81
C SER A 113 8.41 10.11 17.94
N ILE A 114 7.26 10.21 18.62
CA ILE A 114 5.94 10.36 18.02
C ILE A 114 5.27 11.56 18.70
N GLU A 115 4.78 12.51 17.90
CA GLU A 115 4.08 13.69 18.37
C GLU A 115 2.76 13.86 17.60
N LYS A 116 1.65 14.08 18.31
CA LYS A 116 0.37 14.38 17.65
C LYS A 116 0.39 15.78 17.05
N SER A 117 -0.11 15.92 15.83
CA SER A 117 -0.19 17.17 15.08
C SER A 117 -1.52 17.26 14.34
N GLY A 118 -2.57 17.62 15.03
CA GLY A 118 -3.95 17.63 14.46
C GLY A 118 -4.41 16.25 14.04
N ASN A 119 -4.79 16.09 12.77
CA ASN A 119 -5.20 14.81 12.18
C ASN A 119 -4.01 13.92 11.78
N LYS A 120 -2.80 14.42 11.94
CA LYS A 120 -1.56 13.73 11.59
C LYS A 120 -0.72 13.44 12.82
N VAL A 121 0.21 12.54 12.63
CA VAL A 121 1.26 12.22 13.59
C VAL A 121 2.60 12.60 12.96
N LYS A 122 3.39 13.35 13.69
CA LYS A 122 4.78 13.64 13.35
C LYS A 122 5.64 12.52 13.93
N ILE A 123 6.30 11.78 13.07
CA ILE A 123 7.19 10.68 13.43
C ILE A 123 8.62 11.11 13.13
N THR A 124 9.51 10.93 14.10
CA THR A 124 10.96 11.16 13.93
C THR A 124 11.65 9.80 13.93
N ASN A 125 12.45 9.51 12.90
CA ASN A 125 13.22 8.27 12.83
C ASN A 125 14.56 8.39 13.62
N GLN A 126 15.32 7.30 13.68
CA GLN A 126 16.59 7.26 14.40
C GLN A 126 17.66 8.21 13.80
N ASP A 127 17.52 8.54 12.51
CA ASP A 127 18.42 9.46 11.80
C ASP A 127 18.02 10.95 12.04
N GLY A 128 16.96 11.22 12.82
CA GLY A 128 16.46 12.56 13.12
C GLY A 128 15.60 13.17 12.01
N GLN A 129 15.27 12.40 10.97
CA GLN A 129 14.36 12.84 9.92
C GLN A 129 12.92 12.81 10.39
N VAL A 130 12.06 13.61 9.79
CA VAL A 130 10.65 13.75 10.16
C VAL A 130 9.74 13.34 9.01
N LEU A 131 8.71 12.53 9.33
CA LEU A 131 7.61 12.18 8.44
C LEU A 131 6.28 12.51 9.12
N TYR A 132 5.34 13.08 8.37
CA TYR A 132 3.96 13.27 8.81
C TYR A 132 3.06 12.24 8.16
N VAL A 133 2.38 11.43 8.98
CA VAL A 133 1.42 10.42 8.52
C VAL A 133 0.05 10.69 9.11
N GLU A 134 -1.00 10.20 8.46
CA GLU A 134 -2.35 10.25 9.00
C GLU A 134 -2.45 9.41 10.29
N ASN A 135 -3.24 9.85 11.26
CA ASN A 135 -3.40 9.13 12.54
C ASN A 135 -3.78 7.66 12.35
N PHE A 136 -4.65 7.36 11.39
CA PHE A 136 -5.10 5.99 11.15
C PHE A 136 -3.98 5.10 10.57
N VAL A 137 -3.08 5.65 9.75
CA VAL A 137 -1.91 4.92 9.22
C VAL A 137 -0.99 4.49 10.35
N GLN A 138 -0.65 5.41 11.24
CA GLN A 138 0.18 5.12 12.41
C GLN A 138 -0.50 4.12 13.35
N ASN A 139 -1.81 4.24 13.54
CA ASN A 139 -2.56 3.32 14.37
C ASN A 139 -2.57 1.89 13.79
N ILE A 140 -2.80 1.73 12.48
CA ILE A 140 -2.73 0.43 11.81
C ILE A 140 -1.32 -0.14 11.93
N TYR A 141 -0.29 0.65 11.64
CA TYR A 141 1.10 0.22 11.70
C TYR A 141 1.50 -0.33 13.08
N ASN A 142 1.04 0.31 14.15
CA ASN A 142 1.40 -0.07 15.51
C ASN A 142 0.58 -1.23 16.07
N ASN A 143 -0.71 -1.31 15.72
CA ASN A 143 -1.65 -2.19 16.40
C ASN A 143 -2.11 -3.38 15.55
N ASN A 144 -1.91 -3.37 14.24
CA ASN A 144 -2.31 -4.48 13.39
C ASN A 144 -1.12 -5.39 13.08
N THR A 145 -1.06 -6.53 13.76
CA THR A 145 0.05 -7.49 13.60
C THR A 145 0.10 -8.10 12.21
N ILE A 146 -1.05 -8.37 11.59
CA ILE A 146 -1.12 -8.93 10.22
C ILE A 146 -0.50 -7.97 9.22
N VAL A 147 -0.83 -6.68 9.31
CA VAL A 147 -0.23 -5.65 8.44
C VAL A 147 1.27 -5.54 8.70
N LYS A 148 1.69 -5.52 9.96
CA LYS A 148 3.10 -5.40 10.34
C LYS A 148 3.93 -6.58 9.80
N ASP A 149 3.42 -7.79 9.93
CA ASP A 149 4.07 -9.01 9.45
C ASP A 149 4.12 -9.03 7.91
N ALA A 150 3.01 -8.72 7.25
CA ALA A 150 2.95 -8.67 5.78
C ALA A 150 3.90 -7.60 5.20
N LEU A 151 3.97 -6.42 5.80
CA LEU A 151 4.94 -5.39 5.42
C LEU A 151 6.38 -5.88 5.58
N SER A 152 6.70 -6.51 6.71
CA SER A 152 8.05 -6.99 6.99
C SER A 152 8.46 -8.07 6.00
N GLN A 153 7.61 -9.05 5.73
CA GLN A 153 7.88 -10.13 4.78
C GLN A 153 7.99 -9.61 3.34
N SER A 154 7.13 -8.66 2.94
CA SER A 154 7.22 -8.03 1.62
C SER A 154 8.57 -7.35 1.42
N PHE A 155 9.02 -6.55 2.38
CA PHE A 155 10.31 -5.85 2.28
C PHE A 155 11.50 -6.79 2.37
N GLU A 156 11.47 -7.78 3.26
CA GLU A 156 12.53 -8.79 3.36
C GLU A 156 12.70 -9.56 2.04
N THR A 157 11.60 -9.91 1.39
CA THR A 157 11.64 -10.58 0.09
C THR A 157 12.29 -9.70 -0.98
N LEU A 158 11.99 -8.39 -0.98
CA LEU A 158 12.59 -7.44 -1.91
C LEU A 158 14.07 -7.19 -1.64
N GLU A 159 14.47 -7.07 -0.36
CA GLU A 159 15.85 -6.82 0.04
C GLU A 159 16.78 -8.01 -0.24
N ASN A 160 16.25 -9.23 -0.23
CA ASN A 160 17.00 -10.45 -0.50
C ASN A 160 17.18 -10.73 -2.01
N ASP A 161 16.51 -10.01 -2.88
CA ASP A 161 16.66 -10.15 -4.34
C ASP A 161 17.57 -9.05 -4.91
N ASN A 162 18.81 -9.44 -5.21
CA ASN A 162 19.80 -8.52 -5.79
C ASN A 162 19.43 -8.01 -7.21
N SER A 163 18.40 -8.58 -7.85
CA SER A 163 17.93 -8.13 -9.15
C SER A 163 16.98 -6.94 -9.06
N ILE A 164 16.44 -6.68 -7.86
CA ILE A 164 15.53 -5.57 -7.58
C ILE A 164 16.29 -4.44 -6.91
N THR A 165 16.31 -3.29 -7.55
CA THR A 165 16.98 -2.08 -7.05
C THR A 165 16.01 -1.06 -6.44
N GLY A 166 14.71 -1.23 -6.66
CA GLY A 166 13.69 -0.35 -6.13
C GLY A 166 12.29 -0.95 -6.18
N TYR A 167 11.46 -0.44 -5.30
CA TYR A 167 10.03 -0.75 -5.21
C TYR A 167 9.28 0.56 -5.04
N GLU A 168 8.41 0.86 -5.98
CA GLU A 168 7.66 2.11 -6.02
C GLU A 168 6.17 1.85 -6.22
N ILE A 169 5.35 2.62 -5.51
CA ILE A 169 3.91 2.66 -5.73
C ILE A 169 3.60 4.00 -6.38
N THR A 170 2.99 3.94 -7.54
CA THR A 170 2.61 5.12 -8.31
C THR A 170 1.11 5.14 -8.54
N ASP A 171 0.57 6.34 -8.70
CA ASP A 171 -0.79 6.53 -9.16
C ASP A 171 -0.95 6.18 -10.65
N ARG A 172 -2.14 6.41 -11.17
CA ARG A 172 -2.57 6.00 -12.51
C ARG A 172 -1.82 6.69 -13.67
N ASN A 173 -1.12 7.80 -13.42
CA ASN A 173 -0.48 8.62 -14.46
C ASN A 173 0.97 8.26 -14.71
#